data_61323afc0c80547319dcab700ac38213
#
_entry.id   61323afc0c80547319dcab700ac38213
#
_cell.length_a   1.000
_cell.length_b   1.000
_cell.length_c   1.000
_cell.angle_alpha   90.00
_cell.angle_beta   90.00
_cell.angle_gamma   90.00
#
_symmetry.space_group_name_H-M   'P 1'
#
loop_
_entity.id
_entity.type
_entity.pdbx_description
1 polymer ?
#
loop_
_entity_poly.entity_id
_entity_poly.type
_entity_poly.pdbx_seq_one_letter_code
_entity_poly.pdbx_strand_id
1 'polypeptide(L)'
;MTDDTASDGVLDPGELAAALARFGGTESERRTVARQAVDLADSGRYRSDSGRRLTVDLVVDELADAAGGSPADRWNWWIGVLSFAYGGYEAFAVGRYPGSGE
;
A
#
# COMPACT_ATOMS: atom_id res chain seq x y z
N MET A 1 7.31 -25.32 5.94
CA MET A 1 7.34 -24.81 6.93
C MET A 1 8.26 -23.73 7.09
N THR A 2 9.41 -23.83 6.85
CA THR A 2 10.27 -22.78 6.94
C THR A 2 9.88 -21.68 6.03
N ASP A 3 9.26 -21.98 4.95
CA ASP A 3 8.86 -20.98 4.05
C ASP A 3 7.94 -19.99 4.65
N ASP A 4 7.05 -20.44 5.44
CA ASP A 4 6.13 -19.56 6.06
C ASP A 4 6.82 -18.53 6.88
N THR A 5 7.80 -18.94 7.58
CA THR A 5 8.53 -18.03 8.42
C THR A 5 9.23 -17.00 7.57
N ALA A 6 9.81 -17.44 6.50
CA ALA A 6 10.54 -16.52 5.67
C ALA A 6 9.66 -15.47 5.07
N SER A 7 8.46 -15.81 4.68
CA SER A 7 7.61 -14.83 4.07
C SER A 7 6.84 -14.01 5.06
N ASP A 8 6.83 -14.41 6.31
CA ASP A 8 6.07 -13.71 7.25
C ASP A 8 6.48 -12.31 7.40
N GLY A 9 7.33 -11.72 7.44
CA GLY A 9 7.60 -10.36 7.68
C GLY A 9 7.87 -9.59 6.43
N VAL A 10 7.68 -10.20 5.28
CA VAL A 10 8.06 -9.55 4.04
C VAL A 10 6.88 -9.36 3.13
N LEU A 11 6.65 -8.13 2.75
CA LEU A 11 5.62 -7.82 1.79
C LEU A 11 6.26 -7.82 0.41
N ASP A 12 5.81 -8.74 -0.44
CA ASP A 12 6.39 -8.88 -1.77
C ASP A 12 5.84 -7.82 -2.71
N PRO A 13 6.67 -6.90 -3.19
CA PRO A 13 6.16 -5.84 -4.04
C PRO A 13 5.62 -6.33 -5.37
N GLY A 14 6.19 -7.38 -5.93
CA GLY A 14 5.69 -7.91 -7.18
C GLY A 14 4.31 -8.51 -7.03
N GLU A 15 4.12 -9.22 -5.95
CA GLU A 15 2.84 -9.83 -5.67
C GLU A 15 1.78 -8.75 -5.41
N LEU A 16 2.15 -7.73 -4.68
CA LEU A 16 1.22 -6.65 -4.41
C LEU A 16 0.88 -5.90 -5.69
N ALA A 17 1.88 -5.60 -6.52
CA ALA A 17 1.61 -4.88 -7.76
C ALA A 17 0.65 -5.67 -8.63
N ALA A 18 0.82 -6.99 -8.69
CA ALA A 18 -0.08 -7.82 -9.47
C ALA A 18 -1.50 -7.79 -8.91
N ALA A 19 -1.62 -7.82 -7.60
CA ALA A 19 -2.93 -7.80 -6.97
C ALA A 19 -3.62 -6.45 -7.17
N LEU A 20 -2.86 -5.38 -7.25
CA LEU A 20 -3.44 -4.05 -7.44
C LEU A 20 -4.04 -3.86 -8.83
N ALA A 21 -3.75 -4.78 -9.75
CA ALA A 21 -4.31 -4.67 -11.10
C ALA A 21 -5.84 -4.65 -11.09
N ARG A 22 -6.45 -5.19 -10.05
CA ARG A 22 -7.90 -5.18 -9.97
C ARG A 22 -8.44 -3.75 -9.90
N PHE A 23 -7.62 -2.79 -9.49
CA PHE A 23 -8.05 -1.41 -9.43
C PHE A 23 -7.67 -0.62 -10.66
N GLY A 24 -7.07 -1.26 -11.65
CA GLY A 24 -6.68 -0.57 -12.88
C GLY A 24 -5.35 0.14 -12.77
N GLY A 25 -5.25 1.26 -13.45
CA GLY A 25 -4.02 2.02 -13.44
C GLY A 25 -2.96 1.41 -14.33
N THR A 26 -1.83 2.07 -14.44
CA THR A 26 -0.74 1.56 -15.25
C THR A 26 0.14 0.65 -14.40
N GLU A 27 0.95 -0.14 -15.06
CA GLU A 27 1.88 -0.99 -14.35
C GLU A 27 2.83 -0.15 -13.52
N SER A 28 3.26 0.98 -14.07
CA SER A 28 4.17 1.86 -13.35
C SER A 28 3.52 2.40 -12.07
N GLU A 29 2.26 2.76 -12.16
CA GLU A 29 1.54 3.25 -11.00
C GLU A 29 1.43 2.17 -9.93
N ARG A 30 1.10 0.96 -10.35
CA ARG A 30 0.96 -0.14 -9.39
C ARG A 30 2.28 -0.47 -8.71
N ARG A 31 3.38 -0.39 -9.46
CA ARG A 31 4.68 -0.64 -8.86
C ARG A 31 5.05 0.44 -7.87
N THR A 32 4.72 1.69 -8.18
CA THR A 32 5.01 2.78 -7.26
C THR A 32 4.26 2.61 -5.95
N VAL A 33 2.99 2.22 -6.03
CA VAL A 33 2.21 1.98 -4.81
C VAL A 33 2.82 0.81 -4.05
N ALA A 34 3.19 -0.25 -4.75
CA ALA A 34 3.75 -1.42 -4.09
C ALA A 34 5.05 -1.07 -3.36
N ARG A 35 5.86 -0.21 -3.96
CA ARG A 35 7.09 0.19 -3.33
C ARG A 35 6.83 0.97 -2.03
N GLN A 36 5.85 1.86 -2.07
CA GLN A 36 5.52 2.61 -0.86
C GLN A 36 4.98 1.69 0.22
N ALA A 37 4.22 0.68 -0.18
CA ALA A 37 3.71 -0.27 0.79
C ALA A 37 4.84 -1.06 1.44
N VAL A 38 5.85 -1.43 0.65
CA VAL A 38 7.00 -2.13 1.22
C VAL A 38 7.75 -1.21 2.18
N ASP A 39 7.90 0.06 1.81
CA ASP A 39 8.57 1.00 2.70
C ASP A 39 7.81 1.14 4.02
N LEU A 40 6.49 1.19 3.94
CA LEU A 40 5.69 1.28 5.14
C LEU A 40 5.85 0.01 5.99
N ALA A 41 5.83 -1.13 5.35
CA ALA A 41 5.99 -2.40 6.07
C ALA A 41 7.36 -2.46 6.73
N ASP A 42 8.40 -2.06 6.01
CA ASP A 42 9.75 -2.12 6.53
C ASP A 42 9.97 -1.15 7.68
N SER A 43 9.25 -0.05 7.69
CA SER A 43 9.40 0.91 8.76
C SER A 43 8.87 0.39 10.10
N GLY A 44 8.03 -0.63 10.06
CA GLY A 44 7.41 -1.15 11.26
C GLY A 44 6.34 -0.25 11.83
N ARG A 45 6.07 0.87 11.17
CA ARG A 45 5.15 1.85 11.67
C ARG A 45 3.73 1.35 11.77
N TYR A 46 3.26 0.73 10.69
CA TYR A 46 1.90 0.24 10.67
C TYR A 46 1.69 -0.85 11.70
N ARG A 47 2.67 -1.74 11.83
CA ARG A 47 2.55 -2.81 12.80
C ARG A 47 2.54 -2.26 14.22
N SER A 48 3.39 -1.27 14.46
CA SER A 48 3.45 -0.66 15.78
C SER A 48 2.14 0.04 16.13
N ASP A 49 1.56 0.73 15.18
CA ASP A 49 0.35 1.50 15.45
C ASP A 49 -0.91 0.65 15.45
N SER A 50 -1.02 -0.28 14.52
CA SER A 50 -2.25 -1.04 14.38
C SER A 50 -2.20 -2.41 15.05
N GLY A 51 -1.02 -2.88 15.33
CA GLY A 51 -0.87 -4.23 15.87
C GLY A 51 -0.96 -5.31 14.82
N ARG A 52 -1.05 -4.94 13.54
CA ARG A 52 -1.23 -5.90 12.47
C ARG A 52 -0.08 -5.82 11.50
N ARG A 53 0.26 -6.97 10.91
CA ARG A 53 1.29 -7.00 9.91
C ARG A 53 0.72 -6.57 8.58
N LEU A 54 1.47 -5.78 7.82
CA LEU A 54 1.03 -5.33 6.52
C LEU A 54 1.25 -6.44 5.52
N THR A 55 0.18 -6.91 4.90
CA THR A 55 0.24 -7.99 3.92
C THR A 55 -0.44 -7.56 2.64
N VAL A 56 -0.23 -8.34 1.58
CA VAL A 56 -0.89 -8.05 0.30
C VAL A 56 -2.40 -8.05 0.49
N ASP A 57 -2.92 -9.05 1.15
CA ASP A 57 -4.37 -9.14 1.33
C ASP A 57 -4.90 -7.96 2.11
N LEU A 58 -4.18 -7.55 3.15
CA LEU A 58 -4.64 -6.43 3.95
C LEU A 58 -4.66 -5.15 3.12
N VAL A 59 -3.60 -4.91 2.35
CA VAL A 59 -3.55 -3.71 1.54
C VAL A 59 -4.70 -3.70 0.53
N VAL A 60 -4.92 -4.81 -0.14
CA VAL A 60 -5.98 -4.89 -1.13
C VAL A 60 -7.34 -4.67 -0.48
N ASP A 61 -7.57 -5.27 0.68
CA ASP A 61 -8.83 -5.11 1.35
C ASP A 61 -9.07 -3.66 1.77
N GLU A 62 -8.05 -3.02 2.28
CA GLU A 62 -8.21 -1.64 2.72
C GLU A 62 -8.43 -0.71 1.53
N LEU A 63 -7.69 -0.93 0.46
CA LEU A 63 -7.85 -0.09 -0.71
C LEU A 63 -9.18 -0.32 -1.41
N ALA A 64 -9.75 -1.48 -1.27
CA ALA A 64 -11.06 -1.74 -1.84
C ALA A 64 -12.15 -0.92 -1.17
N ASP A 65 -11.92 -0.45 0.05
CA ASP A 65 -12.90 0.36 0.74
C ASP A 65 -12.98 1.79 0.22
N ALA A 66 -12.00 2.21 -0.54
CA ALA A 66 -12.05 3.57 -1.10
C ALA A 66 -13.23 3.68 -2.07
N ALA A 67 -13.76 4.87 -2.17
CA ALA A 67 -14.93 5.10 -3.02
C ALA A 67 -14.66 4.86 -4.48
N GLY A 68 -13.41 4.92 -4.89
CA GLY A 68 -13.06 4.69 -6.27
C GLY A 68 -11.68 5.22 -6.51
N GLY A 69 -11.27 5.19 -7.76
CA GLY A 69 -9.98 5.74 -8.11
C GLY A 69 -8.97 4.68 -8.50
N SER A 70 -7.84 5.13 -8.98
CA SER A 70 -6.75 4.26 -9.39
C SER A 70 -6.02 3.73 -8.16
N PRO A 71 -5.08 2.83 -8.34
CA PRO A 71 -4.31 2.34 -7.19
C PRO A 71 -3.65 3.46 -6.39
N ALA A 72 -3.08 4.46 -7.04
CA ALA A 72 -2.45 5.55 -6.32
C ALA A 72 -3.49 6.38 -5.56
N ASP A 73 -4.64 6.62 -6.18
CA ASP A 73 -5.68 7.37 -5.51
C ASP A 73 -6.16 6.65 -4.26
N ARG A 74 -6.35 5.35 -4.38
CA ARG A 74 -6.84 4.55 -3.26
C ARG A 74 -5.79 4.45 -2.17
N TRP A 75 -4.53 4.32 -2.56
CA TRP A 75 -3.44 4.26 -1.59
C TRP A 75 -3.37 5.57 -0.81
N ASN A 76 -3.42 6.70 -1.52
CA ASN A 76 -3.34 8.00 -0.85
C ASN A 76 -4.54 8.23 0.06
N TRP A 77 -5.71 7.75 -0.34
CA TRP A 77 -6.88 7.84 0.52
C TRP A 77 -6.62 7.08 1.83
N TRP A 78 -6.06 5.88 1.71
CA TRP A 78 -5.81 5.08 2.90
C TRP A 78 -4.71 5.69 3.76
N ILE A 79 -3.67 6.22 3.13
CA ILE A 79 -2.62 6.91 3.87
C ILE A 79 -3.23 8.10 4.63
N GLY A 80 -4.18 8.79 4.03
CA GLY A 80 -4.87 9.87 4.72
C GLY A 80 -5.65 9.37 5.93
N VAL A 81 -6.29 8.22 5.79
CA VAL A 81 -7.00 7.62 6.91
C VAL A 81 -6.03 7.29 8.04
N LEU A 82 -4.88 6.71 7.69
CA LEU A 82 -3.89 6.37 8.70
C LEU A 82 -3.31 7.60 9.36
N SER A 83 -3.10 8.65 8.57
CA SER A 83 -2.59 9.89 9.13
C SER A 83 -3.58 10.50 10.09
N PHE A 84 -4.86 10.38 9.77
CA PHE A 84 -5.89 10.90 10.66
C PHE A 84 -5.94 10.09 11.94
N ALA A 85 -5.84 8.78 11.82
CA ALA A 85 -5.95 7.91 12.98
C ALA A 85 -4.73 7.93 13.88
N TYR A 86 -3.56 7.94 13.27
CA TYR A 86 -2.31 7.79 14.02
C TYR A 86 -1.37 8.97 13.88
N GLY A 87 -1.50 9.73 12.81
CA GLY A 87 -0.64 10.88 12.56
C GLY A 87 0.63 10.51 11.82
N GLY A 88 1.06 11.38 10.94
CA GLY A 88 2.41 11.26 10.39
C GLY A 88 2.64 10.20 9.34
N TYR A 89 1.62 9.81 8.61
CA TYR A 89 1.83 8.82 7.54
C TYR A 89 2.04 9.46 6.18
N GLU A 90 2.04 10.79 6.09
CA GLU A 90 2.13 11.46 4.79
C GLU A 90 3.38 11.11 4.01
N ALA A 91 4.44 10.74 4.69
CA ALA A 91 5.68 10.40 4.01
C ALA A 91 5.52 9.18 3.11
N PHE A 92 4.50 8.37 3.34
CA PHE A 92 4.29 7.18 2.55
C PHE A 92 3.30 7.40 1.40
N ALA A 93 2.79 8.59 1.22
CA ALA A 93 1.88 8.86 0.14
C ALA A 93 2.62 8.84 -1.19
N VAL A 94 1.90 8.47 -2.23
CA VAL A 94 2.46 8.50 -3.57
C VAL A 94 2.26 9.91 -4.11
N GLY A 95 3.30 10.46 -4.66
CA GLY A 95 3.20 11.81 -5.17
C GLY A 95 2.26 11.86 -6.36
N ARG A 96 1.97 13.08 -6.79
CA ARG A 96 1.09 13.25 -7.91
C ARG A 96 1.63 12.50 -9.10
N TYR A 97 0.78 11.73 -9.72
CA TYR A 97 1.22 10.87 -10.79
C TYR A 97 1.28 11.67 -12.07
N PRO A 98 2.39 11.63 -12.77
CA PRO A 98 2.58 12.54 -13.90
C PRO A 98 1.51 12.45 -14.95
N GLY A 99 0.99 11.38 -15.22
CA GLY A 99 0.05 11.28 -16.28
C GLY A 99 -1.29 11.79 -15.97
N SER A 100 -1.53 12.07 -14.74
CA SER A 100 -2.84 12.33 -14.37
C SER A 100 -3.11 13.73 -14.27
N GLY A 101 -3.18 14.46 -14.73
CA GLY A 101 -3.62 15.68 -14.48
C GLY A 101 -2.80 16.73 -15.09
N GLU A 102 -1.86 16.31 -15.70
CA GLU A 102 -1.10 17.27 -16.30
C GLU A 102 -1.16 17.20 -17.69
#